data_0c7c8338a74c9249f019fbb4bce85bde
#
_entry.id   0c7c8338a74c9249f019fbb4bce85bde
#
_cell.length_a   1.000
_cell.length_b   1.000
_cell.length_c   1.000
_cell.angle_alpha   90.00
_cell.angle_beta   90.00
_cell.angle_gamma   90.00
#
_symmetry.space_group_name_H-M   'P 1'
#
loop_
_entity.id
_entity.type
_entity.pdbx_description
1 polymer ?
#
loop_
_entity_poly.entity_id
_entity_poly.type
_entity_poly.pdbx_seq_one_letter_code
_entity_poly.pdbx_strand_id
1 'polypeptide(L)'
;MLGFSTFAALLPELRDLWGLSNAQAGIVGGMFFAGYVATVSFWTALTDRVDARKVYFAGSLLAGAGSAGFALFAGGFVSAILCQVLLGAGIAATYMPGLRLLSDRVSGPTQSRSIAFYTSFFGIGTALSLAIAGFVAPVWGWRSAFLVSAVGPLAAGLLVLVSINASVPDAAGKAFSLETLFPVSAWRKVLADRASAGYTLGYFAHCLELFGSRAWMVAFLAFSASLHPGESFPWHAATIAAVVNLLAVPASILGNEAALRVGRRRWVLLAMVASGTAGLVLAIGAPWHWALVTALLVVYSMLVMADSGTLTAGLVAAAPAELRGAAMGLYSLLGFGGGLLGPVIFGAALDAGGGAHRPGAWVAAYAAIGACCLLSPVVARGFRRT
;
A
#
# COMPACT_ATOMS: atom_id res chain seq x y z
N MET A 1 7.70 7.63 4.70
CA MET A 1 6.37 7.44 4.03
C MET A 1 5.82 8.69 3.36
N LEU A 2 6.34 9.89 3.61
CA LEU A 2 5.71 11.14 3.11
C LEU A 2 5.62 11.24 1.57
N GLY A 3 6.51 10.62 0.81
CA GLY A 3 6.45 10.59 -0.66
C GLY A 3 5.53 9.51 -1.25
N PHE A 4 5.01 8.59 -0.44
CA PHE A 4 4.30 7.39 -0.91
C PHE A 4 3.05 7.70 -1.74
N SER A 5 2.18 8.57 -1.23
CA SER A 5 0.90 8.89 -1.87
C SER A 5 0.88 10.24 -2.58
N THR A 6 2.04 10.91 -2.70
CA THR A 6 2.12 12.23 -3.37
C THR A 6 1.67 12.14 -4.82
N PHE A 7 2.07 11.09 -5.56
CA PHE A 7 1.60 10.88 -6.92
C PHE A 7 0.09 10.64 -6.98
N ALA A 8 -0.46 9.79 -6.09
CA ALA A 8 -1.90 9.53 -6.03
C ALA A 8 -2.72 10.80 -5.71
N ALA A 9 -2.18 11.68 -4.85
CA ALA A 9 -2.80 12.97 -4.56
C ALA A 9 -2.87 13.90 -5.78
N LEU A 10 -1.89 13.81 -6.65
CA LEU A 10 -1.71 14.68 -7.82
C LEU A 10 -2.00 13.98 -9.15
N LEU A 11 -2.50 12.73 -9.08
CA LEU A 11 -2.75 11.90 -10.27
C LEU A 11 -3.61 12.60 -11.32
N PRO A 12 -4.74 13.26 -10.99
CA PRO A 12 -5.53 13.97 -11.99
C PRO A 12 -4.73 15.05 -12.72
N GLU A 13 -4.04 15.91 -11.96
CA GLU A 13 -3.23 17.00 -12.50
C GLU A 13 -2.08 16.48 -13.40
N LEU A 14 -1.32 15.52 -12.92
CA LEU A 14 -0.16 14.99 -13.64
C LEU A 14 -0.56 14.15 -14.86
N ARG A 15 -1.68 13.42 -14.79
CA ARG A 15 -2.24 12.71 -15.94
C ARG A 15 -2.59 13.67 -17.05
N ASP A 16 -3.29 14.75 -16.73
CA ASP A 16 -3.75 15.73 -17.71
C ASP A 16 -2.56 16.55 -18.25
N LEU A 17 -1.63 16.96 -17.37
CA LEU A 17 -0.42 17.70 -17.74
C LEU A 17 0.47 16.93 -18.73
N TRP A 18 0.58 15.61 -18.60
CA TRP A 18 1.43 14.78 -19.43
C TRP A 18 0.68 13.98 -20.51
N GLY A 19 -0.63 14.18 -20.63
CA GLY A 19 -1.47 13.49 -21.62
C GLY A 19 -1.48 11.96 -21.43
N LEU A 20 -1.38 11.47 -20.18
CA LEU A 20 -1.34 10.04 -19.92
C LEU A 20 -2.73 9.42 -20.06
N SER A 21 -2.80 8.19 -20.60
CA SER A 21 -3.97 7.35 -20.43
C SER A 21 -4.16 6.97 -18.95
N ASN A 22 -5.35 6.54 -18.57
CA ASN A 22 -5.60 6.08 -17.20
C ASN A 22 -4.74 4.83 -16.88
N ALA A 23 -4.57 3.92 -17.82
CA ALA A 23 -3.66 2.77 -17.66
C ALA A 23 -2.22 3.22 -17.40
N GLN A 24 -1.71 4.20 -18.14
CA GLN A 24 -0.37 4.75 -17.93
C GLN A 24 -0.23 5.41 -16.55
N ALA A 25 -1.22 6.20 -16.11
CA ALA A 25 -1.23 6.78 -14.77
C ALA A 25 -1.26 5.69 -13.67
N GLY A 26 -2.03 4.62 -13.88
CA GLY A 26 -2.04 3.45 -13.01
C GLY A 26 -0.69 2.74 -12.94
N ILE A 27 0.01 2.60 -14.09
CA ILE A 27 1.37 2.05 -14.14
C ILE A 27 2.32 2.92 -13.31
N VAL A 28 2.34 4.24 -13.50
CA VAL A 28 3.21 5.14 -12.71
C VAL A 28 2.97 4.94 -11.21
N GLY A 29 1.70 4.89 -10.75
CA GLY A 29 1.36 4.65 -9.35
C GLY A 29 1.79 3.27 -8.84
N GLY A 30 1.64 2.24 -9.66
CA GLY A 30 2.03 0.86 -9.35
C GLY A 30 3.54 0.65 -9.29
N MET A 31 4.34 1.41 -10.05
CA MET A 31 5.79 1.23 -10.15
C MET A 31 6.55 1.51 -8.85
N PHE A 32 5.95 2.24 -7.91
CA PHE A 32 6.43 2.30 -6.54
C PHE A 32 6.56 0.89 -5.92
N PHE A 33 5.53 0.08 -6.07
CA PHE A 33 5.53 -1.30 -5.55
C PHE A 33 6.49 -2.21 -6.31
N ALA A 34 6.71 -1.97 -7.60
CA ALA A 34 7.73 -2.69 -8.37
C ALA A 34 9.13 -2.47 -7.77
N GLY A 35 9.49 -1.22 -7.49
CA GLY A 35 10.76 -0.88 -6.83
C GLY A 35 10.88 -1.50 -5.44
N TYR A 36 9.79 -1.47 -4.67
CA TYR A 36 9.73 -2.09 -3.35
C TYR A 36 9.96 -3.61 -3.43
N VAL A 37 9.17 -4.32 -4.22
CA VAL A 37 9.20 -5.79 -4.37
C VAL A 37 10.55 -6.26 -4.91
N ALA A 38 11.10 -5.57 -5.90
CA ALA A 38 12.39 -5.94 -6.49
C ALA A 38 13.56 -5.86 -5.50
N THR A 39 13.46 -5.01 -4.47
CA THR A 39 14.62 -4.71 -3.62
C THR A 39 14.46 -5.11 -2.16
N VAL A 40 13.24 -5.38 -1.68
CA VAL A 40 12.98 -5.63 -0.24
C VAL A 40 13.77 -6.81 0.32
N SER A 41 13.86 -7.92 -0.42
CA SER A 41 14.63 -9.10 0.01
C SER A 41 16.12 -8.79 0.15
N PHE A 42 16.68 -8.02 -0.80
CA PHE A 42 18.07 -7.57 -0.75
C PHE A 42 18.33 -6.68 0.49
N TRP A 43 17.50 -5.66 0.71
CA TRP A 43 17.65 -4.76 1.84
C TRP A 43 17.53 -5.47 3.19
N THR A 44 16.57 -6.40 3.30
CA THR A 44 16.38 -7.20 4.51
C THR A 44 17.60 -8.08 4.78
N ALA A 45 18.10 -8.82 3.78
CA ALA A 45 19.28 -9.65 3.90
C ALA A 45 20.57 -8.83 4.16
N LEU A 46 20.63 -7.59 3.68
CA LEU A 46 21.75 -6.69 3.95
C LEU A 46 21.84 -6.32 5.44
N THR A 47 20.72 -6.22 6.16
CA THR A 47 20.72 -5.94 7.61
C THR A 47 21.33 -7.06 8.45
N ASP A 48 21.48 -8.28 7.91
CA ASP A 48 22.22 -9.35 8.58
C ASP A 48 23.73 -9.16 8.54
N ARG A 49 24.23 -8.27 7.68
CA ARG A 49 25.65 -8.07 7.38
C ARG A 49 26.16 -6.67 7.66
N VAL A 50 25.26 -5.71 7.58
CA VAL A 50 25.54 -4.28 7.78
C VAL A 50 24.60 -3.76 8.84
N ASP A 51 25.09 -2.88 9.70
CA ASP A 51 24.27 -2.19 10.71
C ASP A 51 22.97 -1.67 10.09
N ALA A 52 21.84 -2.15 10.59
CA ALA A 52 20.53 -1.84 10.06
C ALA A 52 20.21 -0.33 10.01
N ARG A 53 20.87 0.50 10.87
CA ARG A 53 20.76 1.96 10.81
C ARG A 53 21.36 2.53 9.53
N LYS A 54 22.52 2.00 9.09
CA LYS A 54 23.18 2.42 7.85
C LYS A 54 22.34 2.04 6.63
N VAL A 55 21.72 0.84 6.66
CA VAL A 55 20.78 0.39 5.62
C VAL A 55 19.57 1.31 5.58
N TYR A 56 18.98 1.61 6.74
CA TYR A 56 17.87 2.53 6.87
C TYR A 56 18.21 3.93 6.34
N PHE A 57 19.38 4.46 6.68
CA PHE A 57 19.84 5.76 6.20
C PHE A 57 20.05 5.78 4.68
N ALA A 58 20.71 4.75 4.11
CA ALA A 58 20.87 4.62 2.66
C ALA A 58 19.51 4.57 1.95
N GLY A 59 18.55 3.79 2.49
CA GLY A 59 17.18 3.76 2.00
C GLY A 59 16.47 5.10 2.08
N SER A 60 16.70 5.85 3.16
CA SER A 60 16.15 7.20 3.34
C SER A 60 16.70 8.20 2.31
N LEU A 61 17.99 8.12 2.00
CA LEU A 61 18.60 8.91 0.92
C LEU A 61 17.99 8.54 -0.44
N LEU A 62 17.83 7.25 -0.70
CA LEU A 62 17.26 6.75 -1.95
C LEU A 62 15.79 7.18 -2.11
N ALA A 63 15.00 7.10 -1.05
CA ALA A 63 13.60 7.55 -1.04
C ALA A 63 13.50 9.07 -1.21
N GLY A 64 14.37 9.82 -0.54
CA GLY A 64 14.47 11.27 -0.71
C GLY A 64 14.87 11.64 -2.13
N ALA A 65 15.86 10.95 -2.72
CA ALA A 65 16.28 11.14 -4.09
C ALA A 65 15.17 10.79 -5.09
N GLY A 66 14.40 9.72 -4.86
CA GLY A 66 13.25 9.36 -5.69
C GLY A 66 12.17 10.45 -5.69
N SER A 67 11.84 10.99 -4.53
CA SER A 67 10.84 12.07 -4.40
C SER A 67 11.36 13.40 -4.97
N ALA A 68 12.59 13.82 -4.63
CA ALA A 68 13.20 15.04 -5.18
C ALA A 68 13.43 14.90 -6.69
N GLY A 69 13.88 13.73 -7.15
CA GLY A 69 14.06 13.43 -8.57
C GLY A 69 12.76 13.54 -9.35
N PHE A 70 11.64 13.10 -8.76
CA PHE A 70 10.32 13.30 -9.36
C PHE A 70 10.03 14.78 -9.57
N ALA A 71 10.27 15.62 -8.55
CA ALA A 71 10.05 17.07 -8.67
C ALA A 71 10.91 17.74 -9.74
N LEU A 72 12.20 17.33 -9.84
CA LEU A 72 13.18 18.00 -10.67
C LEU A 72 13.22 17.49 -12.12
N PHE A 73 12.99 16.17 -12.31
CA PHE A 73 13.25 15.51 -13.59
C PHE A 73 12.01 14.84 -14.21
N ALA A 74 10.90 14.66 -13.45
CA ALA A 74 9.71 14.09 -14.06
C ALA A 74 9.06 15.09 -15.04
N GLY A 75 8.96 14.67 -16.30
CA GLY A 75 8.33 15.42 -17.36
C GLY A 75 7.44 14.55 -18.26
N GLY A 76 7.11 13.32 -17.79
CA GLY A 76 6.27 12.39 -18.55
C GLY A 76 6.37 10.97 -18.00
N PHE A 77 5.79 10.02 -18.72
CA PHE A 77 5.57 8.64 -18.31
C PHE A 77 6.84 7.93 -17.83
N VAL A 78 7.90 7.91 -18.66
CA VAL A 78 9.12 7.13 -18.36
C VAL A 78 9.88 7.70 -17.15
N SER A 79 10.07 9.03 -17.11
CA SER A 79 10.79 9.67 -16.00
C SER A 79 10.03 9.52 -14.68
N ALA A 80 8.69 9.59 -14.71
CA ALA A 80 7.85 9.34 -13.53
C ALA A 80 7.99 7.90 -13.01
N ILE A 81 8.00 6.89 -13.90
CA ILE A 81 8.23 5.49 -13.55
C ILE A 81 9.58 5.32 -12.84
N LEU A 82 10.66 5.85 -13.40
CA LEU A 82 12.01 5.70 -12.82
C LEU A 82 12.08 6.30 -11.40
N CYS A 83 11.48 7.47 -11.20
CA CYS A 83 11.44 8.11 -9.89
C CYS A 83 10.58 7.32 -8.89
N GLN A 84 9.45 6.74 -9.32
CA GLN A 84 8.60 5.91 -8.46
C GLN A 84 9.28 4.60 -8.07
N VAL A 85 9.99 3.94 -9.00
CA VAL A 85 10.79 2.74 -8.69
C VAL A 85 11.87 3.07 -7.66
N LEU A 86 12.57 4.19 -7.83
CA LEU A 86 13.61 4.63 -6.91
C LEU A 86 13.04 4.93 -5.51
N LEU A 87 11.91 5.63 -5.45
CA LEU A 87 11.19 5.90 -4.20
C LEU A 87 10.76 4.59 -3.52
N GLY A 88 10.20 3.65 -4.26
CA GLY A 88 9.77 2.35 -3.75
C GLY A 88 10.93 1.52 -3.21
N ALA A 89 12.06 1.48 -3.92
CA ALA A 89 13.28 0.81 -3.49
C ALA A 89 13.83 1.42 -2.19
N GLY A 90 13.80 2.76 -2.07
CA GLY A 90 14.21 3.46 -0.84
C GLY A 90 13.28 3.17 0.34
N ILE A 91 11.97 3.14 0.13
CA ILE A 91 11.01 2.78 1.19
C ILE A 91 11.17 1.32 1.64
N ALA A 92 11.46 0.39 0.73
CA ALA A 92 11.77 -1.00 1.09
C ALA A 92 12.98 -1.08 2.05
N ALA A 93 14.01 -0.27 1.82
CA ALA A 93 15.19 -0.18 2.67
C ALA A 93 14.96 0.56 4.02
N THR A 94 13.83 1.25 4.18
CA THR A 94 13.47 1.89 5.45
C THR A 94 12.45 1.09 6.24
N TYR A 95 11.41 0.55 5.60
CA TYR A 95 10.30 -0.08 6.30
C TYR A 95 10.72 -1.40 6.97
N MET A 96 11.30 -2.34 6.23
CA MET A 96 11.73 -3.63 6.81
C MET A 96 12.96 -3.51 7.71
N PRO A 97 14.04 -2.80 7.34
CA PRO A 97 15.14 -2.53 8.27
C PRO A 97 14.72 -1.76 9.53
N GLY A 98 13.77 -0.83 9.43
CA GLY A 98 13.21 -0.15 10.59
C GLY A 98 12.45 -1.07 11.53
N LEU A 99 11.66 -2.01 10.99
CA LEU A 99 11.01 -3.05 11.78
C LEU A 99 12.02 -3.94 12.50
N ARG A 100 13.13 -4.29 11.87
CA ARG A 100 14.22 -5.03 12.50
C ARG A 100 14.86 -4.21 13.64
N LEU A 101 15.21 -2.95 13.38
CA LEU A 101 15.74 -2.06 14.41
C LEU A 101 14.87 -1.98 15.66
N LEU A 102 13.55 -2.00 15.47
CA LEU A 102 12.59 -2.05 16.58
C LEU A 102 12.60 -3.41 17.27
N SER A 103 12.52 -4.50 16.50
CA SER A 103 12.42 -5.87 17.03
C SER A 103 13.65 -6.28 17.83
N ASP A 104 14.85 -5.83 17.41
CA ASP A 104 16.11 -6.14 18.08
C ASP A 104 16.28 -5.39 19.42
N ARG A 105 15.47 -4.33 19.66
CA ARG A 105 15.59 -3.47 20.86
C ARG A 105 14.42 -3.60 21.84
N VAL A 106 13.32 -4.15 21.38
CA VAL A 106 12.13 -4.33 22.22
C VAL A 106 11.84 -5.81 22.32
N SER A 107 11.84 -6.34 23.53
CA SER A 107 11.59 -7.75 23.84
C SER A 107 10.42 -7.91 24.83
N GLY A 108 9.97 -9.14 25.00
CA GLY A 108 8.92 -9.47 25.97
C GLY A 108 7.50 -9.03 25.55
N PRO A 109 6.60 -8.82 26.51
CA PRO A 109 5.17 -8.59 26.24
C PRO A 109 4.86 -7.31 25.43
N THR A 110 5.78 -6.32 25.46
CA THR A 110 5.62 -5.04 24.76
C THR A 110 6.02 -5.10 23.28
N GLN A 111 6.78 -6.10 22.86
CA GLN A 111 7.29 -6.22 21.49
C GLN A 111 6.14 -6.26 20.46
N SER A 112 5.16 -7.11 20.69
CA SER A 112 4.01 -7.25 19.78
C SER A 112 3.25 -5.93 19.62
N ARG A 113 3.04 -5.20 20.73
CA ARG A 113 2.39 -3.88 20.72
C ARG A 113 3.20 -2.84 19.94
N SER A 114 4.53 -2.83 20.14
CA SER A 114 5.43 -1.90 19.45
C SER A 114 5.47 -2.17 17.94
N ILE A 115 5.47 -3.45 17.53
CA ILE A 115 5.38 -3.84 16.12
C ILE A 115 4.05 -3.40 15.51
N ALA A 116 2.93 -3.64 16.20
CA ALA A 116 1.61 -3.20 15.73
C ALA A 116 1.53 -1.68 15.60
N PHE A 117 2.10 -0.94 16.53
CA PHE A 117 2.20 0.52 16.45
C PHE A 117 3.05 0.96 15.27
N TYR A 118 4.24 0.36 15.07
CA TYR A 118 5.11 0.65 13.93
C TYR A 118 4.40 0.42 12.59
N THR A 119 3.71 -0.70 12.44
CA THR A 119 3.00 -1.02 11.19
C THR A 119 1.83 -0.07 10.91
N SER A 120 1.17 0.44 11.97
CA SER A 120 0.10 1.45 11.84
C SER A 120 0.59 2.78 11.26
N PHE A 121 1.88 3.11 11.42
CA PHE A 121 2.49 4.29 10.82
C PHE A 121 2.49 4.27 9.28
N PHE A 122 2.31 3.11 8.65
CA PHE A 122 2.10 3.06 7.20
C PHE A 122 0.83 3.84 6.81
N GLY A 123 -0.30 3.61 7.51
CA GLY A 123 -1.56 4.32 7.26
C GLY A 123 -1.47 5.81 7.58
N ILE A 124 -0.84 6.15 8.71
CA ILE A 124 -0.61 7.56 9.11
C ILE A 124 0.28 8.26 8.08
N GLY A 125 1.37 7.61 7.64
CA GLY A 125 2.27 8.15 6.62
C GLY A 125 1.59 8.37 5.27
N THR A 126 0.68 7.45 4.88
CA THR A 126 -0.18 7.60 3.70
C THR A 126 -1.06 8.84 3.81
N ALA A 127 -1.76 9.01 4.93
CA ALA A 127 -2.64 10.16 5.17
C ALA A 127 -1.86 11.48 5.18
N LEU A 128 -0.69 11.53 5.84
CA LEU A 128 0.18 12.70 5.85
C LEU A 128 0.71 13.04 4.45
N SER A 129 1.08 12.02 3.65
CA SER A 129 1.51 12.23 2.27
C SER A 129 0.43 12.90 1.42
N LEU A 130 -0.82 12.42 1.52
CA LEU A 130 -1.98 13.00 0.86
C LEU A 130 -2.26 14.43 1.34
N ALA A 131 -2.23 14.66 2.66
CA ALA A 131 -2.47 15.98 3.25
C ALA A 131 -1.41 17.00 2.81
N ILE A 132 -0.13 16.65 2.88
CA ILE A 132 0.97 17.53 2.44
C ILE A 132 0.78 17.90 0.97
N ALA A 133 0.53 16.91 0.10
CA ALA A 133 0.31 17.20 -1.30
C ALA A 133 -0.92 18.09 -1.53
N GLY A 134 -2.03 17.81 -0.81
CA GLY A 134 -3.27 18.59 -0.90
C GLY A 134 -3.15 20.02 -0.42
N PHE A 135 -2.25 20.33 0.52
CA PHE A 135 -2.00 21.68 1.00
C PHE A 135 -0.91 22.41 0.21
N VAL A 136 0.14 21.71 -0.19
CA VAL A 136 1.32 22.32 -0.83
C VAL A 136 1.07 22.59 -2.31
N ALA A 137 0.51 21.63 -3.04
CA ALA A 137 0.40 21.73 -4.49
C ALA A 137 -0.50 22.88 -4.98
N PRO A 138 -1.65 23.21 -4.36
CA PRO A 138 -2.48 24.32 -4.79
C PRO A 138 -1.81 25.68 -4.66
N VAL A 139 -0.83 25.82 -3.74
CA VAL A 139 -0.16 27.09 -3.47
C VAL A 139 1.17 27.22 -4.21
N TRP A 140 1.96 26.15 -4.22
CA TRP A 140 3.34 26.16 -4.73
C TRP A 140 3.58 25.21 -5.91
N GLY A 141 2.52 24.59 -6.43
CA GLY A 141 2.57 23.64 -7.54
C GLY A 141 3.00 22.24 -7.12
N TRP A 142 2.75 21.28 -8.01
CA TRP A 142 2.99 19.85 -7.78
C TRP A 142 4.46 19.50 -7.48
N ARG A 143 5.42 20.22 -8.09
CA ARG A 143 6.85 20.01 -7.83
C ARG A 143 7.23 20.25 -6.38
N SER A 144 6.69 21.31 -5.79
CA SER A 144 6.93 21.64 -4.38
C SER A 144 6.38 20.58 -3.44
N ALA A 145 5.25 19.95 -3.77
CA ALA A 145 4.70 18.85 -2.97
C ALA A 145 5.67 17.64 -2.91
N PHE A 146 6.31 17.27 -4.01
CA PHE A 146 7.32 16.23 -4.05
C PHE A 146 8.62 16.63 -3.32
N LEU A 147 9.07 17.89 -3.41
CA LEU A 147 10.24 18.38 -2.67
C LEU A 147 10.00 18.35 -1.16
N VAL A 148 8.85 18.84 -0.70
CA VAL A 148 8.48 18.79 0.72
C VAL A 148 8.39 17.33 1.20
N SER A 149 7.82 16.45 0.38
CA SER A 149 7.74 15.01 0.69
C SER A 149 9.12 14.34 0.79
N ALA A 150 10.14 14.83 0.08
CA ALA A 150 11.52 14.32 0.15
C ALA A 150 12.19 14.61 1.50
N VAL A 151 11.80 15.68 2.19
CA VAL A 151 12.36 16.03 3.50
C VAL A 151 12.09 14.96 4.55
N GLY A 152 10.91 14.33 4.50
CA GLY A 152 10.51 13.34 5.49
C GLY A 152 11.45 12.13 5.60
N PRO A 153 11.72 11.38 4.52
CA PRO A 153 12.67 10.28 4.58
C PRO A 153 14.08 10.74 4.96
N LEU A 154 14.56 11.89 4.47
CA LEU A 154 15.89 12.41 4.82
C LEU A 154 16.01 12.71 6.33
N ALA A 155 15.02 13.40 6.89
CA ALA A 155 14.98 13.70 8.32
C ALA A 155 14.88 12.41 9.16
N ALA A 156 14.05 11.45 8.76
CA ALA A 156 13.92 10.16 9.45
C ALA A 156 15.22 9.35 9.39
N GLY A 157 15.91 9.33 8.24
CA GLY A 157 17.19 8.65 8.08
C GLY A 157 18.26 9.24 9.00
N LEU A 158 18.37 10.56 9.02
CA LEU A 158 19.33 11.26 9.90
C LEU A 158 19.00 11.00 11.37
N LEU A 159 17.72 11.12 11.77
CA LEU A 159 17.27 10.86 13.13
C LEU A 159 17.62 9.43 13.58
N VAL A 160 17.35 8.41 12.76
CA VAL A 160 17.70 7.02 13.06
C VAL A 160 19.21 6.86 13.21
N LEU A 161 19.99 7.46 12.32
CA LEU A 161 21.45 7.32 12.32
C LEU A 161 22.09 7.91 13.59
N VAL A 162 21.58 9.06 14.08
CA VAL A 162 22.16 9.77 15.24
C VAL A 162 21.57 9.35 16.58
N SER A 163 20.28 8.90 16.60
CA SER A 163 19.58 8.63 17.87
C SER A 163 19.59 7.17 18.29
N ILE A 164 19.90 6.25 17.38
CA ILE A 164 19.90 4.81 17.67
C ILE A 164 21.35 4.33 17.78
N ASN A 165 21.67 3.52 18.79
CA ASN A 165 23.00 2.96 18.98
C ASN A 165 23.36 1.94 17.88
N ALA A 166 24.64 1.83 17.54
CA ALA A 166 25.14 0.83 16.59
C ALA A 166 24.90 -0.58 17.11
N SER A 167 24.55 -1.48 16.20
CA SER A 167 24.51 -2.92 16.47
C SER A 167 25.49 -3.65 15.55
N VAL A 168 26.13 -4.70 16.11
CA VAL A 168 26.99 -5.58 15.32
C VAL A 168 26.12 -6.59 14.61
N PRO A 169 26.22 -6.75 13.28
CA PRO A 169 25.42 -7.72 12.55
C PRO A 169 25.83 -9.17 12.85
N ASP A 170 24.87 -10.08 12.95
CA ASP A 170 25.10 -11.49 13.30
C ASP A 170 25.86 -12.28 12.23
N ALA A 171 25.76 -11.89 10.98
CA ALA A 171 26.33 -12.58 9.83
C ALA A 171 27.38 -11.73 9.07
N ALA A 172 28.10 -10.88 9.79
CA ALA A 172 29.16 -10.08 9.19
C ALA A 172 30.16 -10.98 8.43
N GLY A 173 30.42 -10.67 7.16
CA GLY A 173 31.36 -11.39 6.30
C GLY A 173 30.82 -12.65 5.58
N LYS A 174 29.57 -13.07 5.76
CA LYS A 174 28.99 -14.17 4.99
C LYS A 174 28.52 -13.72 3.60
N ALA A 175 28.76 -14.52 2.57
CA ALA A 175 28.36 -14.20 1.20
C ALA A 175 26.82 -14.25 1.02
N PHE A 176 26.29 -13.43 0.10
CA PHE A 176 24.90 -13.55 -0.34
C PHE A 176 24.71 -14.82 -1.16
N SER A 177 23.60 -15.53 -0.93
CA SER A 177 23.13 -16.58 -1.82
C SER A 177 21.78 -16.19 -2.41
N LEU A 178 21.51 -16.61 -3.64
CA LEU A 178 20.21 -16.42 -4.28
C LEU A 178 19.10 -17.11 -3.50
N GLU A 179 19.38 -18.25 -2.87
CA GLU A 179 18.42 -18.98 -2.05
C GLU A 179 18.07 -18.24 -0.76
N THR A 180 18.99 -17.46 -0.20
CA THR A 180 18.71 -16.58 0.95
C THR A 180 17.78 -15.41 0.55
N LEU A 181 17.95 -14.87 -0.66
CA LEU A 181 17.13 -13.77 -1.17
C LEU A 181 15.76 -14.24 -1.66
N PHE A 182 15.73 -15.40 -2.31
CA PHE A 182 14.53 -15.98 -2.91
C PHE A 182 14.42 -17.47 -2.57
N PRO A 183 13.90 -17.84 -1.39
CA PRO A 183 13.80 -19.23 -0.95
C PRO A 183 12.64 -19.95 -1.65
N VAL A 184 12.76 -20.16 -2.97
CA VAL A 184 11.72 -20.74 -3.84
C VAL A 184 11.28 -22.12 -3.37
N SER A 185 12.22 -22.93 -2.87
CA SER A 185 11.91 -24.27 -2.33
C SER A 185 10.98 -24.20 -1.12
N ALA A 186 11.22 -23.25 -0.20
CA ALA A 186 10.37 -23.01 0.95
C ALA A 186 9.02 -22.37 0.54
N TRP A 187 9.01 -21.46 -0.43
CA TRP A 187 7.78 -20.87 -0.96
C TRP A 187 6.84 -21.91 -1.59
N ARG A 188 7.39 -22.89 -2.33
CA ARG A 188 6.58 -24.01 -2.86
C ARG A 188 5.92 -24.82 -1.74
N LYS A 189 6.62 -25.08 -0.64
CA LYS A 189 6.05 -25.76 0.53
C LYS A 189 4.95 -24.94 1.20
N VAL A 190 5.13 -23.64 1.33
CA VAL A 190 4.11 -22.70 1.86
C VAL A 190 2.84 -22.71 1.00
N LEU A 191 2.98 -22.68 -0.33
CA LEU A 191 1.83 -22.72 -1.25
C LEU A 191 1.18 -24.11 -1.33
N ALA A 192 1.91 -25.17 -1.00
CA ALA A 192 1.35 -26.52 -0.90
C ALA A 192 0.49 -26.70 0.36
N ASP A 193 0.74 -25.93 1.44
CA ASP A 193 -0.17 -25.88 2.58
C ASP A 193 -1.38 -25.03 2.28
N ARG A 194 -2.57 -25.64 2.20
CA ARG A 194 -3.81 -24.98 1.80
C ARG A 194 -4.18 -23.77 2.66
N ALA A 195 -3.90 -23.84 3.97
CA ALA A 195 -4.24 -22.73 4.87
C ALA A 195 -3.34 -21.52 4.63
N SER A 196 -2.02 -21.73 4.56
CA SER A 196 -1.03 -20.69 4.26
C SER A 196 -1.26 -20.07 2.87
N ALA A 197 -1.51 -20.91 1.86
CA ALA A 197 -1.85 -20.45 0.51
C ALA A 197 -3.13 -19.60 0.49
N GLY A 198 -4.17 -20.00 1.21
CA GLY A 198 -5.43 -19.26 1.30
C GLY A 198 -5.23 -17.86 1.90
N TYR A 199 -4.48 -17.71 3.00
CA TYR A 199 -4.17 -16.41 3.59
C TYR A 199 -3.27 -15.57 2.68
N THR A 200 -2.30 -16.19 2.00
CA THR A 200 -1.38 -15.49 1.10
C THR A 200 -2.10 -14.94 -0.14
N LEU A 201 -2.97 -15.74 -0.78
CA LEU A 201 -3.79 -15.30 -1.91
C LEU A 201 -4.86 -14.29 -1.48
N GLY A 202 -5.44 -14.46 -0.28
CA GLY A 202 -6.35 -13.47 0.30
C GLY A 202 -5.68 -12.11 0.46
N TYR A 203 -4.44 -12.08 0.90
CA TYR A 203 -3.68 -10.84 1.03
C TYR A 203 -3.32 -10.19 -0.30
N PHE A 204 -3.03 -10.99 -1.32
CA PHE A 204 -2.88 -10.47 -2.68
C PHE A 204 -4.15 -9.75 -3.14
N ALA A 205 -5.32 -10.38 -2.98
CA ALA A 205 -6.60 -9.79 -3.34
C ALA A 205 -6.90 -8.52 -2.53
N HIS A 206 -6.65 -8.54 -1.20
CA HIS A 206 -6.75 -7.39 -0.32
C HIS A 206 -5.87 -6.22 -0.80
N CYS A 207 -4.59 -6.48 -1.07
CA CYS A 207 -3.67 -5.42 -1.50
C CYS A 207 -3.99 -4.88 -2.90
N LEU A 208 -4.50 -5.73 -3.80
CA LEU A 208 -4.95 -5.33 -5.12
C LEU A 208 -6.11 -4.32 -5.00
N GLU A 209 -7.12 -4.61 -4.19
CA GLU A 209 -8.24 -3.69 -3.93
C GLU A 209 -7.78 -2.44 -3.17
N LEU A 210 -7.01 -2.61 -2.09
CA LEU A 210 -6.54 -1.54 -1.22
C LEU A 210 -5.73 -0.50 -1.99
N PHE A 211 -4.70 -0.93 -2.70
CA PHE A 211 -3.80 0.01 -3.37
C PHE A 211 -4.36 0.49 -4.71
N GLY A 212 -5.17 -0.33 -5.37
CA GLY A 212 -5.94 0.10 -6.53
C GLY A 212 -6.87 1.26 -6.19
N SER A 213 -7.71 1.11 -5.18
CA SER A 213 -8.64 2.15 -4.76
C SER A 213 -7.93 3.40 -4.21
N ARG A 214 -6.86 3.23 -3.41
CA ARG A 214 -6.10 4.37 -2.86
C ARG A 214 -5.39 5.20 -3.92
N ALA A 215 -4.85 4.58 -4.97
CA ALA A 215 -4.20 5.29 -6.06
C ALA A 215 -5.17 6.18 -6.84
N TRP A 216 -6.43 5.78 -6.93
CA TRP A 216 -7.47 6.46 -7.70
C TRP A 216 -8.45 7.27 -6.85
N MET A 217 -8.32 7.25 -5.53
CA MET A 217 -9.27 7.89 -4.59
C MET A 217 -9.43 9.38 -4.85
N VAL A 218 -8.34 10.12 -5.04
CA VAL A 218 -8.37 11.55 -5.31
C VAL A 218 -9.01 11.85 -6.68
N ALA A 219 -8.68 11.04 -7.68
CA ALA A 219 -9.29 11.15 -9.00
C ALA A 219 -10.79 10.84 -8.97
N PHE A 220 -11.22 9.86 -8.17
CA PHE A 220 -12.64 9.55 -7.96
C PHE A 220 -13.39 10.71 -7.29
N LEU A 221 -12.81 11.31 -6.25
CA LEU A 221 -13.41 12.49 -5.59
C LEU A 221 -13.49 13.68 -6.54
N ALA A 222 -12.45 13.93 -7.34
CA ALA A 222 -12.46 14.99 -8.34
C ALA A 222 -13.52 14.73 -9.42
N PHE A 223 -13.67 13.48 -9.87
CA PHE A 223 -14.74 13.09 -10.79
C PHE A 223 -16.12 13.30 -10.17
N SER A 224 -16.37 12.82 -8.95
CA SER A 224 -17.64 13.04 -8.26
C SER A 224 -17.97 14.53 -8.12
N ALA A 225 -16.99 15.36 -7.76
CA ALA A 225 -17.17 16.81 -7.70
C ALA A 225 -17.55 17.42 -9.06
N SER A 226 -16.98 16.93 -10.15
CA SER A 226 -17.27 17.42 -11.50
C SER A 226 -18.71 17.18 -11.98
N LEU A 227 -19.42 16.24 -11.34
CA LEU A 227 -20.83 15.95 -11.61
C LEU A 227 -21.80 16.96 -10.98
N HIS A 228 -21.31 17.87 -10.12
CA HIS A 228 -22.09 18.87 -9.39
C HIS A 228 -21.53 20.28 -9.63
N PRO A 229 -21.68 20.82 -10.86
CA PRO A 229 -21.21 22.16 -11.16
C PRO A 229 -22.00 23.17 -10.31
N GLY A 230 -21.30 23.97 -9.52
CA GLY A 230 -21.89 24.95 -8.59
C GLY A 230 -21.94 24.52 -7.12
N GLU A 231 -21.66 23.26 -6.80
CA GLU A 231 -21.41 22.81 -5.44
C GLU A 231 -19.89 22.76 -5.20
N SER A 232 -19.41 23.33 -4.12
CA SER A 232 -18.01 23.21 -3.73
C SER A 232 -17.84 22.17 -2.65
N PHE A 233 -16.90 21.25 -2.85
CA PHE A 233 -16.42 20.43 -1.75
C PHE A 233 -15.76 21.34 -0.69
N PRO A 234 -15.97 21.09 0.61
CA PRO A 234 -15.44 21.96 1.67
C PRO A 234 -13.91 21.93 1.73
N TRP A 235 -13.27 20.89 1.19
CA TRP A 235 -11.84 20.68 1.16
C TRP A 235 -11.39 20.12 -0.20
N HIS A 236 -10.10 20.26 -0.51
CA HIS A 236 -9.51 19.61 -1.67
C HIS A 236 -9.63 18.09 -1.59
N ALA A 237 -9.81 17.42 -2.73
CA ALA A 237 -9.99 15.97 -2.82
C ALA A 237 -8.87 15.19 -2.11
N ALA A 238 -7.62 15.67 -2.19
CA ALA A 238 -6.49 15.04 -1.51
C ALA A 238 -6.58 15.16 0.03
N THR A 239 -7.13 16.25 0.55
CA THR A 239 -7.36 16.43 2.00
C THR A 239 -8.48 15.51 2.48
N ILE A 240 -9.57 15.38 1.73
CA ILE A 240 -10.65 14.42 2.04
C ILE A 240 -10.07 13.00 2.04
N ALA A 241 -9.29 12.64 1.02
CA ALA A 241 -8.64 11.33 0.93
C ALA A 241 -7.69 11.07 2.12
N ALA A 242 -6.97 12.09 2.61
CA ALA A 242 -6.13 11.98 3.80
C ALA A 242 -6.95 11.65 5.05
N VAL A 243 -8.06 12.35 5.28
CA VAL A 243 -8.97 12.09 6.42
C VAL A 243 -9.57 10.69 6.32
N VAL A 244 -10.05 10.29 5.14
CA VAL A 244 -10.60 8.94 4.90
C VAL A 244 -9.57 7.86 5.24
N ASN A 245 -8.33 8.00 4.76
CA ASN A 245 -7.27 7.04 5.05
C ASN A 245 -6.92 6.99 6.55
N LEU A 246 -6.92 8.12 7.25
CA LEU A 246 -6.66 8.19 8.68
C LEU A 246 -7.77 7.48 9.48
N LEU A 247 -9.03 7.73 9.13
CA LEU A 247 -10.20 7.09 9.77
C LEU A 247 -10.26 5.57 9.54
N ALA A 248 -9.66 5.08 8.45
CA ALA A 248 -9.61 3.65 8.16
C ALA A 248 -8.55 2.88 8.98
N VAL A 249 -7.56 3.56 9.59
CA VAL A 249 -6.47 2.90 10.35
C VAL A 249 -6.98 1.98 11.46
N PRO A 250 -7.94 2.38 12.32
CA PRO A 250 -8.45 1.51 13.40
C PRO A 250 -9.16 0.25 12.90
N ALA A 251 -9.68 0.25 11.68
CA ALA A 251 -10.49 -0.85 11.15
C ALA A 251 -9.73 -2.18 11.07
N SER A 252 -8.42 -2.16 10.84
CA SER A 252 -7.58 -3.36 10.83
C SER A 252 -7.51 -4.02 12.22
N ILE A 253 -7.42 -3.23 13.28
CA ILE A 253 -7.38 -3.72 14.67
C ILE A 253 -8.76 -4.24 15.07
N LEU A 254 -9.81 -3.44 14.85
CA LEU A 254 -11.18 -3.81 15.16
C LEU A 254 -11.64 -5.04 14.38
N GLY A 255 -11.21 -5.16 13.12
CA GLY A 255 -11.49 -6.33 12.29
C GLY A 255 -10.83 -7.60 12.83
N ASN A 256 -9.60 -7.54 13.30
CA ASN A 256 -8.95 -8.68 13.93
C ASN A 256 -9.64 -9.10 15.23
N GLU A 257 -10.11 -8.15 16.04
CA GLU A 257 -10.91 -8.45 17.25
C GLU A 257 -12.26 -9.10 16.89
N ALA A 258 -12.93 -8.61 15.86
CA ALA A 258 -14.16 -9.23 15.36
C ALA A 258 -13.90 -10.66 14.84
N ALA A 259 -12.77 -10.89 14.18
CA ALA A 259 -12.36 -12.19 13.68
C ALA A 259 -12.13 -13.22 14.79
N LEU A 260 -11.70 -12.79 15.99
CA LEU A 260 -11.55 -13.68 17.15
C LEU A 260 -12.91 -14.20 17.64
N ARG A 261 -13.99 -13.43 17.45
CA ARG A 261 -15.36 -13.80 17.85
C ARG A 261 -16.10 -14.62 16.79
N VAL A 262 -15.95 -14.22 15.53
CA VAL A 262 -16.70 -14.80 14.39
C VAL A 262 -15.96 -15.99 13.76
N GLY A 263 -14.65 -16.08 13.97
CA GLY A 263 -13.72 -16.99 13.30
C GLY A 263 -13.05 -16.32 12.11
N ARG A 264 -11.69 -16.41 12.07
CA ARG A 264 -10.84 -15.68 11.09
C ARG A 264 -11.28 -15.86 9.65
N ARG A 265 -11.54 -17.11 9.23
CA ARG A 265 -11.93 -17.39 7.86
C ARG A 265 -13.26 -16.74 7.49
N ARG A 266 -14.27 -16.84 8.35
CA ARG A 266 -15.59 -16.25 8.10
C ARG A 266 -15.47 -14.72 8.02
N TRP A 267 -14.71 -14.13 8.95
CA TRP A 267 -14.48 -12.70 8.98
C TRP A 267 -13.83 -12.17 7.70
N VAL A 268 -12.72 -12.80 7.25
CA VAL A 268 -12.03 -12.42 6.01
C VAL A 268 -12.98 -12.46 4.82
N LEU A 269 -13.76 -13.53 4.67
CA LEU A 269 -14.71 -13.65 3.57
C LEU A 269 -15.82 -12.60 3.63
N LEU A 270 -16.34 -12.30 4.83
CA LEU A 270 -17.35 -11.27 5.03
C LEU A 270 -16.79 -9.87 4.71
N ALA A 271 -15.60 -9.55 5.21
CA ALA A 271 -14.94 -8.26 4.97
C ALA A 271 -14.66 -8.06 3.47
N MET A 272 -14.10 -9.07 2.79
CA MET A 272 -13.81 -9.00 1.35
C MET A 272 -15.08 -8.82 0.51
N VAL A 273 -16.13 -9.59 0.77
CA VAL A 273 -17.40 -9.43 0.03
C VAL A 273 -18.02 -8.07 0.34
N ALA A 274 -17.99 -7.64 1.59
CA ALA A 274 -18.53 -6.34 1.97
C ALA A 274 -17.73 -5.19 1.33
N SER A 275 -16.38 -5.26 1.29
CA SER A 275 -15.56 -4.22 0.64
C SER A 275 -15.82 -4.16 -0.86
N GLY A 276 -15.79 -5.29 -1.57
CA GLY A 276 -16.07 -5.33 -3.00
C GLY A 276 -17.47 -4.82 -3.35
N THR A 277 -18.48 -5.15 -2.52
CA THR A 277 -19.85 -4.63 -2.68
C THR A 277 -19.91 -3.13 -2.40
N ALA A 278 -19.28 -2.66 -1.32
CA ALA A 278 -19.24 -1.24 -0.98
C ALA A 278 -18.51 -0.41 -2.03
N GLY A 279 -17.47 -0.96 -2.67
CA GLY A 279 -16.78 -0.33 -3.81
C GLY A 279 -17.70 -0.12 -5.00
N LEU A 280 -18.56 -1.10 -5.33
CA LEU A 280 -19.57 -0.97 -6.38
C LEU A 280 -20.62 0.08 -6.01
N VAL A 281 -21.14 0.05 -4.79
CA VAL A 281 -22.10 1.05 -4.30
C VAL A 281 -21.50 2.46 -4.34
N LEU A 282 -20.25 2.61 -3.94
CA LEU A 282 -19.51 3.87 -4.00
C LEU A 282 -19.41 4.39 -5.45
N ALA A 283 -19.06 3.51 -6.40
CA ALA A 283 -18.91 3.90 -7.80
C ALA A 283 -20.26 4.31 -8.43
N ILE A 284 -21.34 3.59 -8.13
CA ILE A 284 -22.70 3.93 -8.55
C ILE A 284 -23.16 5.24 -7.90
N GLY A 285 -22.77 5.45 -6.65
CA GLY A 285 -23.08 6.64 -5.86
C GLY A 285 -22.25 7.88 -6.20
N ALA A 286 -21.34 7.82 -7.17
CA ALA A 286 -20.53 8.98 -7.57
C ALA A 286 -21.35 10.28 -7.84
N PRO A 287 -22.58 10.22 -8.40
CA PRO A 287 -23.43 11.39 -8.59
C PRO A 287 -24.16 11.88 -7.31
N TRP A 288 -24.01 11.23 -6.18
CA TRP A 288 -24.67 11.63 -4.95
C TRP A 288 -24.00 12.83 -4.31
N HIS A 289 -24.71 13.47 -3.37
CA HIS A 289 -24.17 14.62 -2.64
C HIS A 289 -22.81 14.29 -1.99
N TRP A 290 -21.87 15.19 -2.05
CA TRP A 290 -20.47 14.98 -1.64
C TRP A 290 -20.30 14.39 -0.23
N ALA A 291 -21.16 14.79 0.72
CA ALA A 291 -21.08 14.28 2.09
C ALA A 291 -21.39 12.78 2.15
N LEU A 292 -22.37 12.32 1.36
CA LEU A 292 -22.73 10.91 1.27
C LEU A 292 -21.63 10.10 0.56
N VAL A 293 -21.06 10.65 -0.52
CA VAL A 293 -19.93 10.02 -1.22
C VAL A 293 -18.74 9.89 -0.28
N THR A 294 -18.41 10.93 0.49
CA THR A 294 -17.33 10.89 1.48
C THR A 294 -17.62 9.89 2.60
N ALA A 295 -18.82 9.84 3.13
CA ALA A 295 -19.22 8.86 4.15
C ALA A 295 -19.10 7.42 3.62
N LEU A 296 -19.57 7.16 2.40
CA LEU A 296 -19.42 5.85 1.75
C LEU A 296 -17.95 5.50 1.53
N LEU A 297 -17.13 6.46 1.14
CA LEU A 297 -15.70 6.27 0.94
C LEU A 297 -14.99 5.91 2.26
N VAL A 298 -15.39 6.51 3.40
CA VAL A 298 -14.90 6.12 4.73
C VAL A 298 -15.32 4.68 5.04
N VAL A 299 -16.60 4.34 4.87
CA VAL A 299 -17.10 2.97 5.12
C VAL A 299 -16.38 1.96 4.23
N TYR A 300 -16.27 2.23 2.94
CA TYR A 300 -15.52 1.39 2.01
C TYR A 300 -14.07 1.19 2.46
N SER A 301 -13.36 2.27 2.78
CA SER A 301 -11.96 2.20 3.20
C SER A 301 -11.79 1.43 4.52
N MET A 302 -12.74 1.55 5.45
CA MET A 302 -12.75 0.74 6.69
C MET A 302 -12.99 -0.74 6.40
N LEU A 303 -13.90 -1.08 5.49
CA LEU A 303 -14.18 -2.46 5.10
C LEU A 303 -12.97 -3.10 4.42
N VAL A 304 -12.31 -2.39 3.49
CA VAL A 304 -11.06 -2.84 2.86
C VAL A 304 -9.98 -3.12 3.91
N MET A 305 -9.87 -2.30 4.96
CA MET A 305 -8.87 -2.50 6.01
C MET A 305 -9.25 -3.59 7.03
N ALA A 306 -10.52 -3.99 7.11
CA ALA A 306 -11.05 -4.84 8.19
C ALA A 306 -10.52 -6.28 8.20
N ASP A 307 -10.00 -6.79 7.09
CA ASP A 307 -9.43 -8.13 6.97
C ASP A 307 -7.90 -8.16 7.11
N SER A 308 -7.21 -7.03 6.95
CA SER A 308 -5.75 -6.90 6.89
C SER A 308 -5.03 -7.56 8.08
N GLY A 309 -5.41 -7.18 9.30
CA GLY A 309 -4.83 -7.76 10.52
C GLY A 309 -5.12 -9.25 10.66
N THR A 310 -6.32 -9.68 10.26
CA THR A 310 -6.77 -11.08 10.31
C THR A 310 -6.03 -11.96 9.30
N LEU A 311 -5.77 -11.47 8.09
CA LEU A 311 -5.00 -12.17 7.07
C LEU A 311 -3.57 -12.43 7.55
N THR A 312 -2.92 -11.42 8.12
CA THR A 312 -1.56 -11.54 8.66
C THR A 312 -1.51 -12.51 9.85
N ALA A 313 -2.40 -12.34 10.84
CA ALA A 313 -2.46 -13.20 12.01
C ALA A 313 -2.85 -14.65 11.64
N GLY A 314 -3.71 -14.81 10.63
CA GLY A 314 -4.12 -16.10 10.09
C GLY A 314 -2.94 -16.86 9.44
N LEU A 315 -2.15 -16.18 8.62
CA LEU A 315 -0.95 -16.78 8.03
C LEU A 315 0.06 -17.21 9.09
N VAL A 316 0.37 -16.32 10.05
CA VAL A 316 1.33 -16.62 11.12
C VAL A 316 0.90 -17.85 11.95
N ALA A 317 -0.41 -18.00 12.17
CA ALA A 317 -0.96 -19.16 12.89
C ALA A 317 -1.02 -20.44 12.05
N ALA A 318 -1.18 -20.33 10.73
CA ALA A 318 -1.29 -21.47 9.82
C ALA A 318 0.07 -22.01 9.37
N ALA A 319 1.07 -21.14 9.18
CA ALA A 319 2.37 -21.53 8.65
C ALA A 319 3.16 -22.39 9.65
N PRO A 320 3.75 -23.52 9.20
CA PRO A 320 4.69 -24.31 10.01
C PRO A 320 5.80 -23.43 10.58
N ALA A 321 6.21 -23.69 11.83
CA ALA A 321 7.16 -22.84 12.56
C ALA A 321 8.47 -22.62 11.77
N GLU A 322 9.00 -23.67 11.16
CA GLU A 322 10.23 -23.68 10.36
C GLU A 322 10.10 -22.94 9.03
N LEU A 323 8.88 -22.76 8.51
CA LEU A 323 8.60 -22.07 7.25
C LEU A 323 8.02 -20.65 7.45
N ARG A 324 7.79 -20.23 8.70
CA ARG A 324 7.08 -18.96 9.00
C ARG A 324 7.77 -17.75 8.40
N GLY A 325 9.10 -17.69 8.43
CA GLY A 325 9.85 -16.60 7.79
C GLY A 325 9.66 -16.57 6.28
N ALA A 326 9.76 -17.72 5.62
CA ALA A 326 9.54 -17.83 4.18
C ALA A 326 8.08 -17.52 3.80
N ALA A 327 7.11 -17.92 4.62
CA ALA A 327 5.69 -17.63 4.44
C ALA A 327 5.43 -16.12 4.51
N MET A 328 5.99 -15.40 5.48
CA MET A 328 5.88 -13.95 5.59
C MET A 328 6.56 -13.21 4.43
N GLY A 329 7.69 -13.72 3.96
CA GLY A 329 8.37 -13.19 2.76
C GLY A 329 7.51 -13.30 1.51
N LEU A 330 6.95 -14.49 1.26
CA LEU A 330 6.06 -14.74 0.12
C LEU A 330 4.76 -13.92 0.21
N TYR A 331 4.19 -13.82 1.39
CA TYR A 331 3.02 -13.01 1.70
C TYR A 331 3.24 -11.53 1.35
N SER A 332 4.37 -10.98 1.77
CA SER A 332 4.73 -9.59 1.43
C SER A 332 4.99 -9.42 -0.06
N LEU A 333 5.68 -10.36 -0.70
CA LEU A 333 5.97 -10.34 -2.13
C LEU A 333 4.68 -10.32 -2.96
N LEU A 334 3.75 -11.23 -2.68
CA LEU A 334 2.48 -11.33 -3.40
C LEU A 334 1.56 -10.17 -3.04
N GLY A 335 1.48 -9.76 -1.77
CA GLY A 335 0.68 -8.61 -1.36
C GLY A 335 1.10 -7.33 -2.06
N PHE A 336 2.36 -6.98 -2.06
CA PHE A 336 2.85 -5.80 -2.79
C PHE A 336 2.82 -6.00 -4.32
N GLY A 337 2.85 -7.24 -4.82
CA GLY A 337 2.51 -7.56 -6.21
C GLY A 337 1.07 -7.18 -6.56
N GLY A 338 0.11 -7.42 -5.66
CA GLY A 338 -1.26 -6.89 -5.75
C GLY A 338 -1.27 -5.36 -5.77
N GLY A 339 -0.45 -4.73 -4.94
CA GLY A 339 -0.26 -3.28 -4.92
C GLY A 339 0.27 -2.70 -6.23
N LEU A 340 1.14 -3.43 -6.93
CA LEU A 340 1.60 -3.09 -8.27
C LEU A 340 0.46 -3.16 -9.30
N LEU A 341 -0.31 -4.25 -9.27
CA LEU A 341 -1.33 -4.54 -10.28
C LEU A 341 -2.62 -3.73 -10.07
N GLY A 342 -3.01 -3.46 -8.82
CA GLY A 342 -4.27 -2.78 -8.50
C GLY A 342 -4.45 -1.45 -9.22
N PRO A 343 -3.52 -0.49 -9.09
CA PRO A 343 -3.61 0.79 -9.81
C PRO A 343 -3.64 0.64 -11.33
N VAL A 344 -2.91 -0.33 -11.88
CA VAL A 344 -2.86 -0.61 -13.33
C VAL A 344 -4.20 -1.14 -13.84
N ILE A 345 -4.75 -2.15 -13.14
CA ILE A 345 -6.05 -2.75 -13.49
C ILE A 345 -7.16 -1.71 -13.41
N PHE A 346 -7.14 -0.87 -12.36
CA PHE A 346 -8.11 0.20 -12.20
C PHE A 346 -8.07 1.18 -13.38
N GLY A 347 -6.86 1.68 -13.72
CA GLY A 347 -6.68 2.60 -14.82
C GLY A 347 -7.05 2.01 -16.18
N ALA A 348 -6.66 0.75 -16.44
CA ALA A 348 -7.04 0.03 -17.66
C ALA A 348 -8.56 -0.17 -17.78
N ALA A 349 -9.24 -0.44 -16.65
CA ALA A 349 -10.69 -0.55 -16.62
C ALA A 349 -11.38 0.79 -16.88
N LEU A 350 -10.82 1.91 -16.41
CA LEU A 350 -11.31 3.24 -16.75
C LEU A 350 -11.19 3.52 -18.25
N ASP A 351 -10.05 3.18 -18.87
CA ASP A 351 -9.84 3.36 -20.31
C ASP A 351 -10.82 2.48 -21.12
N ALA A 352 -10.96 1.20 -20.76
CA ALA A 352 -11.89 0.27 -21.40
C ALA A 352 -13.37 0.72 -21.24
N GLY A 353 -13.72 1.37 -20.14
CA GLY A 353 -15.04 1.95 -19.87
C GLY A 353 -15.31 3.27 -20.60
N GLY A 354 -14.38 3.75 -21.41
CA GLY A 354 -14.50 4.97 -22.20
C GLY A 354 -13.97 6.23 -21.51
N GLY A 355 -13.13 6.07 -20.47
CA GLY A 355 -12.40 7.16 -19.81
C GLY A 355 -13.00 7.62 -18.47
N ALA A 356 -12.19 8.28 -17.69
CA ALA A 356 -12.51 8.72 -16.31
C ALA A 356 -13.65 9.74 -16.21
N HIS A 357 -14.11 10.31 -17.33
CA HIS A 357 -15.26 11.21 -17.38
C HIS A 357 -16.61 10.49 -17.41
N ARG A 358 -16.63 9.16 -17.62
CA ARG A 358 -17.86 8.35 -17.71
C ARG A 358 -18.17 7.65 -16.38
N PRO A 359 -19.37 7.80 -15.80
CA PRO A 359 -19.75 7.11 -14.57
C PRO A 359 -19.59 5.59 -14.64
N GLY A 360 -20.00 4.98 -15.77
CA GLY A 360 -19.89 3.53 -16.00
C GLY A 360 -18.43 3.01 -15.97
N ALA A 361 -17.45 3.82 -16.34
CA ALA A 361 -16.04 3.45 -16.29
C ALA A 361 -15.56 3.27 -14.84
N TRP A 362 -16.04 4.09 -13.91
CA TRP A 362 -15.73 3.94 -12.48
C TRP A 362 -16.35 2.68 -11.90
N VAL A 363 -17.59 2.34 -12.31
CA VAL A 363 -18.23 1.07 -11.90
C VAL A 363 -17.39 -0.11 -12.39
N ALA A 364 -16.93 -0.08 -13.66
CA ALA A 364 -16.06 -1.12 -14.22
C ALA A 364 -14.73 -1.21 -13.47
N ALA A 365 -14.12 -0.07 -13.11
CA ALA A 365 -12.85 -0.02 -12.39
C ALA A 365 -12.95 -0.59 -10.96
N TYR A 366 -13.97 -0.19 -10.19
CA TYR A 366 -14.21 -0.77 -8.86
C TYR A 366 -14.59 -2.25 -8.94
N ALA A 367 -15.37 -2.65 -9.96
CA ALA A 367 -15.67 -4.06 -10.20
C ALA A 367 -14.40 -4.88 -10.48
N ALA A 368 -13.48 -4.34 -11.28
CA ALA A 368 -12.26 -5.04 -11.67
C ALA A 368 -11.33 -5.30 -10.47
N ILE A 369 -11.11 -4.31 -9.59
CA ILE A 369 -10.28 -4.51 -8.40
C ILE A 369 -11.02 -5.28 -7.30
N GLY A 370 -12.34 -5.12 -7.17
CA GLY A 370 -13.17 -5.84 -6.20
C GLY A 370 -13.50 -7.29 -6.60
N ALA A 371 -13.28 -7.68 -7.85
CA ALA A 371 -13.64 -9.00 -8.35
C ALA A 371 -13.04 -10.15 -7.54
N CYS A 372 -11.74 -10.05 -7.19
CA CYS A 372 -11.05 -11.06 -6.37
C CYS A 372 -11.69 -11.18 -4.98
N CYS A 373 -12.11 -10.05 -4.40
CA CYS A 373 -12.76 -10.00 -3.08
C CYS A 373 -14.19 -10.57 -3.15
N LEU A 374 -14.97 -10.20 -4.16
CA LEU A 374 -16.32 -10.72 -4.38
C LEU A 374 -16.34 -12.22 -4.66
N LEU A 375 -15.33 -12.73 -5.38
CA LEU A 375 -15.20 -14.16 -5.70
C LEU A 375 -14.53 -14.96 -4.58
N SER A 376 -14.02 -14.32 -3.54
CA SER A 376 -13.32 -14.99 -2.43
C SER A 376 -14.09 -16.15 -1.80
N PRO A 377 -15.44 -16.14 -1.62
CA PRO A 377 -16.15 -17.30 -1.09
C PRO A 377 -16.12 -18.52 -2.01
N VAL A 378 -16.06 -18.30 -3.32
CA VAL A 378 -15.97 -19.37 -4.33
C VAL A 378 -14.57 -19.97 -4.30
N VAL A 379 -13.55 -19.14 -4.38
CA VAL A 379 -12.13 -19.53 -4.30
C VAL A 379 -11.84 -20.26 -2.99
N ALA A 380 -12.34 -19.77 -1.87
CA ALA A 380 -12.13 -20.37 -0.56
C ALA A 380 -12.70 -21.78 -0.40
N ARG A 381 -13.68 -22.21 -1.25
CA ARG A 381 -14.16 -23.60 -1.25
C ARG A 381 -13.06 -24.59 -1.63
N GLY A 382 -12.18 -24.20 -2.58
CA GLY A 382 -11.02 -25.02 -2.99
C GLY A 382 -9.97 -25.22 -1.88
N PHE A 383 -9.96 -24.36 -0.86
CA PHE A 383 -9.06 -24.41 0.29
C PHE A 383 -9.71 -25.03 1.56
N ARG A 384 -10.91 -25.64 1.45
CA ARG A 384 -11.48 -26.44 2.54
C ARG A 384 -10.63 -27.70 2.70
N ARG A 385 -10.26 -28.04 3.94
CA ARG A 385 -9.86 -29.41 4.28
C ARG A 385 -11.11 -30.28 4.08
N THR A 386 -11.03 -31.27 3.22
CA THR A 386 -11.97 -32.39 3.14
C THR A 386 -11.94 -33.14 4.45
#